data_fa9e577529d5dca8c63d2fda74bc0e9c
#
_entry.id   fa9e577529d5dca8c63d2fda74bc0e9c
#
_cell.length_a   1.000
_cell.length_b   1.000
_cell.length_c   1.000
_cell.angle_alpha   90.00
_cell.angle_beta   90.00
_cell.angle_gamma   90.00
#
_symmetry.space_group_name_H-M   'P 1'
#
loop_
_entity.id
_entity.type
_entity.pdbx_description
1 polymer ?
#
loop_
_entity_poly.entity_id
_entity_poly.type
_entity_poly.pdbx_seq_one_letter_code
_entity_poly.pdbx_strand_id
1 'polypeptide(L)'
;MQWPTISEISAMAPLPEGYRFERMTRSDIGTLVEAIREWFPSVSVGAASCYLTEQFYLDKVVLDDQTDRDVIALLIKNKGELVGMGSWERESAAMTLYARLGVISPAHRGVRMAVIAMELGEKMGRAMGAGFIYTLATMKMPQMQLALERAGYQLIGFMPGYDREEVAPGVVKRVYEAGYAKRLAPAEEFLRPEDKNMTSSVKRLFDIIFPPDQ
;
A
#
# COMPACT_ATOMS: atom_id res chain seq x y z
N MET A 1 -16.30 1.29 7.57
CA MET A 1 -14.95 0.71 7.74
C MET A 1 -14.26 1.38 8.94
N GLN A 2 -13.86 0.62 9.96
CA GLN A 2 -13.14 1.15 11.13
C GLN A 2 -11.75 0.53 11.18
N TRP A 3 -10.74 1.35 11.49
CA TRP A 3 -9.37 0.85 11.63
C TRP A 3 -9.25 -0.06 12.85
N PRO A 4 -8.57 -1.22 12.73
CA PRO A 4 -8.26 -2.07 13.87
C PRO A 4 -7.35 -1.36 14.89
N THR A 5 -7.41 -1.79 16.13
CA THR A 5 -6.50 -1.33 17.19
C THR A 5 -5.07 -1.83 16.93
N ILE A 6 -4.07 -1.20 17.53
CA ILE A 6 -2.67 -1.64 17.38
C ILE A 6 -2.45 -3.06 17.91
N SER A 7 -3.21 -3.47 18.92
CA SER A 7 -3.16 -4.84 19.46
C SER A 7 -3.66 -5.86 18.44
N GLU A 8 -4.80 -5.58 17.78
CA GLU A 8 -5.34 -6.43 16.71
C GLU A 8 -4.39 -6.48 15.51
N ILE A 9 -3.84 -5.34 15.08
CA ILE A 9 -2.86 -5.26 14.00
C ILE A 9 -1.64 -6.13 14.29
N SER A 10 -1.08 -6.05 15.50
CA SER A 10 0.07 -6.85 15.92
C SER A 10 -0.23 -8.35 15.95
N ALA A 11 -1.46 -8.72 16.29
CA ALA A 11 -1.91 -10.11 16.26
C ALA A 11 -2.12 -10.64 14.83
N MET A 12 -2.57 -9.78 13.89
CA MET A 12 -2.81 -10.14 12.50
C MET A 12 -1.52 -10.51 11.75
N ALA A 13 -0.41 -9.80 12.00
CA ALA A 13 0.83 -9.98 11.26
C ALA A 13 2.03 -9.90 12.19
N PRO A 14 2.41 -11.02 12.84
CA PRO A 14 3.58 -11.04 13.70
C PRO A 14 4.83 -10.73 12.89
N LEU A 15 5.59 -9.76 13.38
CA LEU A 15 6.87 -9.38 12.83
C LEU A 15 8.00 -10.29 13.36
N PRO A 16 9.15 -10.35 12.68
CA PRO A 16 10.34 -11.02 13.19
C PRO A 16 10.74 -10.48 14.57
N GLU A 17 11.51 -11.28 15.31
CA GLU A 17 11.98 -10.89 16.64
C GLU A 17 12.67 -9.52 16.64
N GLY A 18 12.35 -8.70 17.63
CA GLY A 18 12.87 -7.34 17.78
C GLY A 18 12.09 -6.26 17.00
N TYR A 19 11.21 -6.66 16.07
CA TYR A 19 10.39 -5.72 15.31
C TYR A 19 8.98 -5.63 15.89
N ARG A 20 8.38 -4.43 15.80
CA ARG A 20 6.97 -4.21 16.16
C ARG A 20 6.33 -3.14 15.31
N PHE A 21 5.01 -3.22 15.15
CA PHE A 21 4.20 -2.12 14.65
C PHE A 21 3.89 -1.16 15.78
N GLU A 22 3.93 0.13 15.47
CA GLU A 22 3.43 1.18 16.35
C GLU A 22 2.49 2.10 15.59
N ARG A 23 1.45 2.58 16.27
CA ARG A 23 0.61 3.66 15.75
C ARG A 23 1.41 4.96 15.76
N MET A 24 1.27 5.73 14.71
CA MET A 24 1.93 7.01 14.57
C MET A 24 1.33 8.04 15.53
N THR A 25 2.17 8.84 16.16
CA THR A 25 1.81 10.00 16.96
C THR A 25 2.24 11.27 16.26
N ARG A 26 1.73 12.43 16.71
CA ARG A 26 2.14 13.72 16.15
C ARG A 26 3.65 13.97 16.29
N SER A 27 4.27 13.52 17.38
CA SER A 27 5.70 13.68 17.61
C SER A 27 6.59 12.86 16.67
N ASP A 28 6.04 11.83 16.02
CA ASP A 28 6.79 11.00 15.08
C ASP A 28 6.91 11.63 13.68
N ILE A 29 6.10 12.66 13.35
CA ILE A 29 5.99 13.22 11.99
C ILE A 29 7.34 13.68 11.46
N GLY A 30 8.06 14.53 12.23
CA GLY A 30 9.35 15.07 11.81
C GLY A 30 10.37 13.97 11.51
N THR A 31 10.53 13.03 12.45
CA THR A 31 11.44 11.89 12.31
C THR A 31 11.10 11.02 11.10
N LEU A 32 9.81 10.76 10.85
CA LEU A 32 9.38 9.96 9.70
C LEU A 32 9.63 10.69 8.37
N VAL A 33 9.34 11.99 8.29
CA VAL A 33 9.59 12.81 7.09
C VAL A 33 11.08 12.80 6.71
N GLU A 34 11.96 12.98 7.69
CA GLU A 34 13.41 12.93 7.48
C GLU A 34 13.85 11.54 7.01
N ALA A 35 13.37 10.49 7.67
CA ALA A 35 13.65 9.11 7.28
C ALA A 35 13.20 8.78 5.84
N ILE A 36 11.99 9.22 5.43
CA ILE A 36 11.52 9.02 4.05
C ILE A 36 12.43 9.74 3.06
N ARG A 37 12.82 10.98 3.33
CA ARG A 37 13.74 11.73 2.44
C ARG A 37 15.08 11.02 2.25
N GLU A 38 15.62 10.46 3.33
CA GLU A 38 16.88 9.73 3.31
C GLU A 38 16.75 8.38 2.57
N TRP A 39 15.72 7.61 2.89
CA TRP A 39 15.60 6.22 2.40
C TRP A 39 15.04 6.13 0.99
N PHE A 40 14.24 7.12 0.56
CA PHE A 40 13.53 7.14 -0.72
C PHE A 40 13.52 8.55 -1.34
N PRO A 41 14.68 9.08 -1.73
CA PRO A 41 14.78 10.43 -2.29
C PRO A 41 13.94 10.64 -3.57
N SER A 42 13.63 9.56 -4.31
CA SER A 42 12.82 9.63 -5.54
C SER A 42 11.37 10.06 -5.30
N VAL A 43 10.85 10.01 -4.06
CA VAL A 43 9.48 10.46 -3.72
C VAL A 43 9.37 11.98 -3.48
N SER A 44 10.44 12.73 -3.78
CA SER A 44 10.43 14.21 -3.69
C SER A 44 9.33 14.87 -4.54
N VAL A 45 8.84 14.17 -5.54
CA VAL A 45 7.73 14.58 -6.43
C VAL A 45 6.75 13.41 -6.62
N GLY A 46 5.57 13.68 -7.18
CA GLY A 46 4.57 12.66 -7.49
C GLY A 46 3.61 12.35 -6.35
N ALA A 47 2.88 11.24 -6.47
CA ALA A 47 1.79 10.90 -5.58
C ALA A 47 2.23 10.67 -4.13
N ALA A 48 3.43 10.15 -3.93
CA ALA A 48 3.99 9.90 -2.60
C ALA A 48 4.62 11.14 -1.94
N SER A 49 4.79 12.27 -2.66
CA SER A 49 5.42 13.47 -2.11
C SER A 49 4.64 14.10 -0.95
N CYS A 50 3.33 13.83 -0.84
CA CYS A 50 2.53 14.28 0.30
C CYS A 50 3.09 13.79 1.65
N TYR A 51 3.73 12.62 1.69
CA TYR A 51 4.37 12.09 2.90
C TYR A 51 5.61 12.89 3.36
N LEU A 52 6.05 13.87 2.59
CA LEU A 52 7.14 14.78 2.96
C LEU A 52 6.65 16.08 3.60
N THR A 53 5.34 16.22 3.82
CA THR A 53 4.73 17.42 4.40
C THR A 53 3.98 17.08 5.69
N GLU A 54 4.21 17.86 6.76
CA GLU A 54 3.51 17.70 8.03
C GLU A 54 1.99 17.82 7.87
N GLN A 55 1.55 18.75 7.02
CA GLN A 55 0.12 19.02 6.80
C GLN A 55 -0.66 17.78 6.34
N PHE A 56 -0.05 16.92 5.51
CA PHE A 56 -0.69 15.66 5.09
C PHE A 56 -1.03 14.77 6.27
N TYR A 57 -0.10 14.63 7.23
CA TYR A 57 -0.33 13.80 8.42
C TYR A 57 -1.43 14.39 9.30
N LEU A 58 -1.40 15.72 9.52
CA LEU A 58 -2.39 16.40 10.35
C LEU A 58 -3.81 16.31 9.77
N ASP A 59 -3.94 16.34 8.45
CA ASP A 59 -5.25 16.37 7.78
C ASP A 59 -5.81 14.98 7.47
N LYS A 60 -4.95 14.01 7.16
CA LYS A 60 -5.37 12.75 6.53
C LYS A 60 -5.05 11.51 7.34
N VAL A 61 -4.01 11.54 8.17
CA VAL A 61 -3.50 10.35 8.85
C VAL A 61 -4.09 10.21 10.24
N VAL A 62 -4.42 8.98 10.61
CA VAL A 62 -4.78 8.61 11.98
C VAL A 62 -3.57 8.84 12.89
N LEU A 63 -3.69 9.79 13.79
CA LEU A 63 -2.68 10.14 14.78
C LEU A 63 -3.26 9.98 16.19
N ASP A 64 -2.45 9.53 17.12
CA ASP A 64 -2.82 9.36 18.52
C ASP A 64 -4.13 8.56 18.67
N ASP A 65 -5.18 9.12 19.26
CA ASP A 65 -6.48 8.48 19.47
C ASP A 65 -7.50 8.77 18.36
N GLN A 66 -7.12 9.49 17.30
CA GLN A 66 -8.01 9.78 16.18
C GLN A 66 -8.23 8.51 15.35
N THR A 67 -9.49 8.18 15.06
CA THR A 67 -9.86 7.00 14.27
C THR A 67 -10.74 7.34 13.06
N ASP A 68 -11.09 8.60 12.90
CA ASP A 68 -12.00 9.13 11.88
C ASP A 68 -11.30 9.46 10.55
N ARG A 69 -9.97 9.44 10.51
CA ARG A 69 -9.19 9.72 9.31
C ARG A 69 -9.14 8.52 8.36
N ASP A 70 -9.00 8.81 7.07
CA ASP A 70 -9.04 7.77 6.03
C ASP A 70 -7.69 7.10 5.75
N VAL A 71 -6.58 7.66 6.22
CA VAL A 71 -5.25 7.09 6.07
C VAL A 71 -4.72 6.62 7.42
N ILE A 72 -4.22 5.38 7.48
CA ILE A 72 -3.41 4.90 8.60
C ILE A 72 -1.95 4.80 8.15
N ALA A 73 -1.04 5.24 9.01
CA ALA A 73 0.39 5.00 8.88
C ALA A 73 0.87 4.22 10.11
N LEU A 74 1.42 3.04 9.86
CA LEU A 74 1.99 2.20 10.89
C LEU A 74 3.51 2.28 10.83
N LEU A 75 4.13 2.73 11.91
CA LEU A 75 5.56 2.71 12.06
C LEU A 75 6.05 1.28 12.31
N ILE A 76 7.17 0.92 11.73
CA ILE A 76 7.89 -0.32 12.03
C ILE A 76 9.13 0.08 12.82
N LYS A 77 9.23 -0.40 14.05
CA LYS A 77 10.39 -0.18 14.90
C LYS A 77 11.15 -1.48 15.17
N ASN A 78 12.46 -1.39 15.21
CA ASN A 78 13.35 -2.46 15.67
C ASN A 78 14.13 -1.97 16.88
N LYS A 79 13.99 -2.68 18.02
CA LYS A 79 14.64 -2.29 19.30
C LYS A 79 14.43 -0.81 19.70
N GLY A 80 13.28 -0.24 19.30
CA GLY A 80 12.93 1.15 19.59
C GLY A 80 13.27 2.15 18.48
N GLU A 81 14.10 1.81 17.52
CA GLU A 81 14.47 2.66 16.39
C GLU A 81 13.45 2.54 15.24
N LEU A 82 13.14 3.66 14.59
CA LEU A 82 12.31 3.69 13.38
C LEU A 82 13.09 3.05 12.22
N VAL A 83 12.53 2.00 11.63
CA VAL A 83 13.15 1.27 10.50
C VAL A 83 12.25 1.15 9.29
N GLY A 84 11.00 1.56 9.39
CA GLY A 84 10.08 1.53 8.25
C GLY A 84 8.70 2.09 8.58
N MET A 85 7.88 2.19 7.55
CA MET A 85 6.48 2.58 7.64
C MET A 85 5.69 1.91 6.53
N GLY A 86 4.47 1.51 6.83
CA GLY A 86 3.45 1.12 5.85
C GLY A 86 2.21 1.96 6.01
N SER A 87 1.56 2.35 4.91
CA SER A 87 0.34 3.14 4.97
C SER A 87 -0.75 2.62 4.04
N TRP A 88 -1.98 2.76 4.50
CA TRP A 88 -3.18 2.35 3.78
C TRP A 88 -4.24 3.43 3.88
N GLU A 89 -5.05 3.55 2.85
CA GLU A 89 -6.21 4.45 2.80
C GLU A 89 -7.48 3.63 2.61
N ARG A 90 -8.48 3.89 3.44
CA ARG A 90 -9.81 3.32 3.28
C ARG A 90 -10.66 4.21 2.36
N GLU A 91 -11.32 3.60 1.41
CA GLU A 91 -12.31 4.23 0.54
C GLU A 91 -13.70 3.70 0.94
N SER A 92 -14.29 4.33 1.94
CA SER A 92 -15.48 3.81 2.61
C SER A 92 -16.70 3.66 1.69
N ALA A 93 -16.87 4.55 0.70
CA ALA A 93 -17.98 4.46 -0.25
C ALA A 93 -17.89 3.24 -1.19
N ALA A 94 -16.67 2.86 -1.56
CA ALA A 94 -16.41 1.70 -2.41
C ALA A 94 -16.13 0.42 -1.59
N MET A 95 -16.05 0.51 -0.27
CA MET A 95 -15.62 -0.59 0.61
C MET A 95 -14.30 -1.19 0.17
N THR A 96 -13.31 -0.34 -0.14
CA THR A 96 -11.98 -0.74 -0.63
C THR A 96 -10.87 -0.23 0.26
N LEU A 97 -9.71 -0.85 0.14
CA LEU A 97 -8.49 -0.45 0.82
C LEU A 97 -7.39 -0.22 -0.22
N TYR A 98 -6.75 0.93 -0.19
CA TYR A 98 -5.61 1.26 -1.02
C TYR A 98 -4.32 1.20 -0.19
N ALA A 99 -3.40 0.28 -0.51
CA ALA A 99 -2.06 0.28 0.08
C ALA A 99 -1.20 1.34 -0.64
N ARG A 100 -0.91 2.44 0.06
CA ARG A 100 -0.37 3.67 -0.54
C ARG A 100 1.14 3.70 -0.65
N LEU A 101 1.83 3.64 0.50
CA LEU A 101 3.28 3.76 0.57
C LEU A 101 3.84 2.81 1.62
N GLY A 102 4.86 2.06 1.23
CA GLY A 102 5.68 1.28 2.14
C GLY A 102 7.15 1.67 1.98
N VAL A 103 7.80 2.05 3.07
CA VAL A 103 9.21 2.40 3.10
C VAL A 103 9.93 1.59 4.18
N ILE A 104 11.11 1.08 3.84
CA ILE A 104 11.98 0.35 4.76
C ILE A 104 13.39 0.91 4.63
N SER A 105 14.02 1.17 5.75
CA SER A 105 15.41 1.66 5.77
C SER A 105 16.33 0.68 5.05
N PRO A 106 17.35 1.15 4.34
CA PRO A 106 18.24 0.28 3.57
C PRO A 106 18.85 -0.88 4.37
N ALA A 107 19.21 -0.65 5.63
CA ALA A 107 19.79 -1.66 6.53
C ALA A 107 18.82 -2.79 6.92
N HIS A 108 17.51 -2.57 6.78
CA HIS A 108 16.46 -3.51 7.15
C HIS A 108 15.70 -4.11 5.94
N ARG A 109 16.20 -3.89 4.72
CA ARG A 109 15.65 -4.52 3.51
C ARG A 109 15.99 -6.01 3.48
N GLY A 110 15.15 -6.81 2.80
CA GLY A 110 15.37 -8.25 2.64
C GLY A 110 14.78 -9.14 3.72
N VAL A 111 14.25 -8.59 4.82
CA VAL A 111 13.61 -9.38 5.91
C VAL A 111 12.10 -9.60 5.69
N ARG A 112 11.65 -9.66 4.45
CA ARG A 112 10.26 -9.92 4.04
C ARG A 112 9.23 -8.89 4.51
N MET A 113 9.65 -7.72 5.00
CA MET A 113 8.74 -6.69 5.53
C MET A 113 7.66 -6.27 4.53
N ALA A 114 8.00 -6.16 3.24
CA ALA A 114 7.04 -5.79 2.21
C ALA A 114 5.93 -6.86 2.07
N VAL A 115 6.28 -8.15 2.09
CA VAL A 115 5.29 -9.24 2.05
C VAL A 115 4.40 -9.20 3.28
N ILE A 116 4.99 -9.07 4.47
CA ILE A 116 4.24 -8.99 5.74
C ILE A 116 3.29 -7.77 5.74
N ALA A 117 3.73 -6.63 5.22
CA ALA A 117 2.88 -5.45 5.11
C ALA A 117 1.69 -5.67 4.16
N MET A 118 1.89 -6.39 3.05
CA MET A 118 0.80 -6.71 2.12
C MET A 118 -0.18 -7.73 2.71
N GLU A 119 0.31 -8.75 3.41
CA GLU A 119 -0.51 -9.70 4.17
C GLU A 119 -1.29 -9.00 5.30
N LEU A 120 -0.67 -8.03 5.98
CA LEU A 120 -1.35 -7.21 6.98
C LEU A 120 -2.47 -6.38 6.34
N GLY A 121 -2.20 -5.74 5.19
CA GLY A 121 -3.22 -4.98 4.46
C GLY A 121 -4.44 -5.83 4.12
N GLU A 122 -4.26 -7.08 3.66
CA GLU A 122 -5.34 -8.02 3.42
C GLU A 122 -6.14 -8.30 4.69
N LYS A 123 -5.47 -8.64 5.79
CA LYS A 123 -6.13 -8.98 7.06
C LYS A 123 -6.87 -7.79 7.66
N MET A 124 -6.28 -6.59 7.61
CA MET A 124 -6.97 -5.36 8.00
C MET A 124 -8.21 -5.11 7.13
N GLY A 125 -8.06 -5.22 5.79
CA GLY A 125 -9.16 -5.06 4.86
C GLY A 125 -10.34 -5.98 5.20
N ARG A 126 -10.08 -7.28 5.41
CA ARG A 126 -11.12 -8.25 5.81
C ARG A 126 -11.75 -7.90 7.15
N ALA A 127 -10.97 -7.54 8.17
CA ALA A 127 -11.48 -7.13 9.48
C ALA A 127 -12.34 -5.87 9.42
N MET A 128 -12.06 -4.98 8.48
CA MET A 128 -12.82 -3.74 8.24
C MET A 128 -14.04 -3.93 7.33
N GLY A 129 -14.25 -5.13 6.77
CA GLY A 129 -15.30 -5.40 5.80
C GLY A 129 -15.03 -4.86 4.40
N ALA A 130 -13.77 -4.62 4.04
CA ALA A 130 -13.43 -4.26 2.66
C ALA A 130 -13.62 -5.46 1.72
N GLY A 131 -14.24 -5.24 0.57
CA GLY A 131 -14.39 -6.27 -0.48
C GLY A 131 -13.17 -6.38 -1.40
N PHE A 132 -12.29 -5.38 -1.38
CA PHE A 132 -11.19 -5.26 -2.33
C PHE A 132 -10.02 -4.49 -1.73
N ILE A 133 -8.79 -4.92 -2.05
CA ILE A 133 -7.57 -4.18 -1.76
C ILE A 133 -6.73 -4.05 -3.02
N TYR A 134 -6.14 -2.88 -3.24
CA TYR A 134 -5.27 -2.63 -4.38
C TYR A 134 -4.05 -1.78 -4.01
N THR A 135 -3.07 -1.79 -4.89
CA THR A 135 -1.85 -0.96 -4.79
C THR A 135 -1.23 -0.77 -6.17
N LEU A 136 -0.35 0.21 -6.24
CA LEU A 136 0.49 0.46 -7.41
C LEU A 136 1.95 0.15 -7.07
N ALA A 137 2.63 -0.50 -7.99
CA ALA A 137 4.04 -0.83 -7.86
C ALA A 137 4.83 -0.23 -9.01
N THR A 138 5.88 0.51 -8.69
CA THR A 138 6.75 1.08 -9.71
C THR A 138 7.35 -0.01 -10.61
N MET A 139 7.43 0.27 -11.90
CA MET A 139 8.08 -0.62 -12.87
C MET A 139 9.58 -0.32 -13.05
N LYS A 140 10.17 0.54 -12.21
CA LYS A 140 11.61 0.80 -12.21
C LYS A 140 12.43 -0.36 -11.62
N MET A 141 11.81 -1.13 -10.72
CA MET A 141 12.46 -2.25 -10.05
C MET A 141 11.42 -3.33 -9.66
N PRO A 142 11.78 -4.63 -9.67
CA PRO A 142 10.81 -5.71 -9.50
C PRO A 142 10.48 -6.04 -8.04
N GLN A 143 11.18 -5.48 -7.04
CA GLN A 143 11.10 -5.92 -5.66
C GLN A 143 9.69 -5.86 -5.08
N MET A 144 8.95 -4.76 -5.34
CA MET A 144 7.58 -4.62 -4.85
C MET A 144 6.64 -5.54 -5.61
N GLN A 145 6.82 -5.70 -6.93
CA GLN A 145 6.03 -6.63 -7.75
C GLN A 145 6.16 -8.06 -7.21
N LEU A 146 7.40 -8.53 -6.97
CA LEU A 146 7.67 -9.84 -6.37
C LEU A 146 7.07 -10.01 -4.98
N ALA A 147 7.05 -8.96 -4.17
CA ALA A 147 6.44 -9.00 -2.84
C ALA A 147 4.92 -9.16 -2.92
N LEU A 148 4.27 -8.45 -3.84
CA LEU A 148 2.83 -8.51 -4.09
C LEU A 148 2.41 -9.89 -4.60
N GLU A 149 3.13 -10.44 -5.58
CA GLU A 149 2.88 -11.78 -6.11
C GLU A 149 3.03 -12.86 -5.04
N ARG A 150 4.06 -12.77 -4.20
CA ARG A 150 4.26 -13.67 -3.04
C ARG A 150 3.16 -13.54 -1.99
N ALA A 151 2.58 -12.35 -1.83
CA ALA A 151 1.44 -12.12 -0.95
C ALA A 151 0.09 -12.50 -1.60
N GLY A 152 0.12 -13.04 -2.84
CA GLY A 152 -1.07 -13.50 -3.57
C GLY A 152 -1.90 -12.38 -4.18
N TYR A 153 -1.30 -11.20 -4.44
CA TYR A 153 -1.94 -10.16 -5.23
C TYR A 153 -1.82 -10.48 -6.71
N GLN A 154 -2.87 -10.19 -7.46
CA GLN A 154 -2.94 -10.38 -8.89
C GLN A 154 -2.62 -9.08 -9.63
N LEU A 155 -1.80 -9.14 -10.67
CA LEU A 155 -1.60 -8.05 -11.61
C LEU A 155 -2.92 -7.79 -12.35
N ILE A 156 -3.40 -6.54 -12.34
CA ILE A 156 -4.67 -6.15 -12.95
C ILE A 156 -4.50 -5.14 -14.10
N GLY A 157 -3.29 -4.65 -14.33
CA GLY A 157 -3.01 -3.75 -15.44
C GLY A 157 -1.84 -2.81 -15.21
N PHE A 158 -1.71 -1.82 -16.08
CA PHE A 158 -0.63 -0.84 -16.06
C PHE A 158 -1.17 0.57 -16.21
N MET A 159 -0.53 1.52 -15.53
CA MET A 159 -0.84 2.95 -15.59
C MET A 159 0.35 3.71 -16.18
N PRO A 160 0.35 3.97 -17.50
CA PRO A 160 1.46 4.66 -18.16
C PRO A 160 1.49 6.14 -17.77
N GLY A 161 2.56 6.55 -17.11
CA GLY A 161 2.75 7.96 -16.70
C GLY A 161 1.84 8.43 -15.58
N TYR A 162 1.29 7.52 -14.78
CA TYR A 162 0.46 7.85 -13.62
C TYR A 162 1.23 8.70 -12.62
N ASP A 163 2.41 8.27 -12.22
CA ASP A 163 3.21 8.97 -11.23
C ASP A 163 4.41 9.69 -11.85
N ARG A 164 5.04 10.54 -11.07
CA ARG A 164 6.26 11.28 -11.40
C ARG A 164 7.32 10.95 -10.37
N GLU A 165 8.54 10.73 -10.84
CA GLU A 165 9.68 10.50 -9.96
C GLU A 165 10.89 11.31 -10.42
N GLU A 166 11.73 11.68 -9.48
CA GLU A 166 13.06 12.19 -9.77
C GLU A 166 13.97 11.01 -10.11
N VAL A 167 14.32 10.89 -11.39
CA VAL A 167 15.11 9.76 -11.93
C VAL A 167 16.62 10.04 -11.96
N ALA A 168 16.99 11.30 -11.84
CA ALA A 168 18.35 11.80 -11.62
C ALA A 168 18.23 13.20 -11.00
N PRO A 169 19.26 13.76 -10.35
CA PRO A 169 19.20 15.08 -9.74
C PRO A 169 18.60 16.15 -10.65
N GLY A 170 17.45 16.71 -10.26
CA GLY A 170 16.69 17.70 -11.01
C GLY A 170 15.95 17.19 -12.26
N VAL A 171 15.99 15.88 -12.55
CA VAL A 171 15.33 15.29 -13.72
C VAL A 171 14.09 14.52 -13.29
N VAL A 172 12.93 15.13 -13.49
CA VAL A 172 11.63 14.50 -13.19
C VAL A 172 11.05 13.86 -14.45
N LYS A 173 10.61 12.60 -14.36
CA LYS A 173 9.92 11.91 -15.45
C LYS A 173 8.62 11.29 -14.95
N ARG A 174 7.68 11.07 -15.87
CA ARG A 174 6.53 10.22 -15.63
C ARG A 174 6.96 8.76 -15.70
N VAL A 175 6.51 7.97 -14.73
CA VAL A 175 6.85 6.55 -14.60
C VAL A 175 5.63 5.67 -14.83
N TYR A 176 5.88 4.44 -15.23
CA TYR A 176 4.84 3.42 -15.34
C TYR A 176 4.65 2.74 -13.99
N GLU A 177 3.39 2.50 -13.66
CA GLU A 177 3.01 1.72 -12.49
C GLU A 177 2.28 0.45 -12.91
N ALA A 178 2.57 -0.66 -12.23
CA ALA A 178 1.82 -1.89 -12.33
C ALA A 178 0.76 -1.91 -11.22
N GLY A 179 -0.51 -2.06 -11.59
CA GLY A 179 -1.62 -2.18 -10.67
C GLY A 179 -1.78 -3.61 -10.19
N TYR A 180 -1.78 -3.81 -8.90
CA TYR A 180 -2.02 -5.10 -8.24
C TYR A 180 -3.22 -5.02 -7.34
N ALA A 181 -3.98 -6.12 -7.24
CA ALA A 181 -5.16 -6.17 -6.41
C ALA A 181 -5.40 -7.56 -5.83
N LYS A 182 -6.25 -7.60 -4.79
CA LYS A 182 -6.74 -8.84 -4.21
C LYS A 182 -8.22 -8.70 -3.84
N ARG A 183 -9.03 -9.67 -4.21
CA ARG A 183 -10.44 -9.77 -3.80
C ARG A 183 -10.49 -10.23 -2.35
N LEU A 184 -11.27 -9.53 -1.53
CA LEU A 184 -11.44 -9.82 -0.11
C LEU A 184 -12.84 -10.31 0.21
N ALA A 185 -13.85 -9.84 -0.51
CA ALA A 185 -15.22 -10.32 -0.39
C ALA A 185 -15.38 -11.74 -0.94
N PRO A 186 -16.43 -12.47 -0.54
CA PRO A 186 -16.80 -13.76 -1.11
C PRO A 186 -17.05 -13.69 -2.62
N ALA A 187 -16.84 -14.79 -3.33
CA ALA A 187 -16.90 -14.83 -4.80
C ALA A 187 -18.29 -14.43 -5.35
N GLU A 188 -19.34 -14.71 -4.59
CA GLU A 188 -20.75 -14.42 -4.94
C GLU A 188 -21.08 -12.92 -4.94
N GLU A 189 -20.26 -12.09 -4.32
CA GLU A 189 -20.42 -10.62 -4.35
C GLU A 189 -19.86 -9.99 -5.63
N PHE A 190 -19.10 -10.76 -6.44
CA PHE A 190 -18.49 -10.25 -7.66
C PHE A 190 -19.35 -10.60 -8.88
N LEU A 191 -19.92 -9.57 -9.50
CA LEU A 191 -20.62 -9.72 -10.78
C LEU A 191 -19.59 -9.84 -11.90
N ARG A 192 -19.48 -11.05 -12.51
CA ARG A 192 -18.68 -11.20 -13.72
C ARG A 192 -19.36 -10.47 -14.89
N PRO A 193 -18.65 -9.63 -15.64
CA PRO A 193 -19.25 -8.94 -16.78
C PRO A 193 -19.64 -9.91 -17.89
N GLU A 194 -20.76 -9.62 -18.57
CA GLU A 194 -21.17 -10.35 -19.77
C GLU A 194 -20.32 -9.93 -20.98
N ASP A 195 -20.00 -10.86 -21.85
CA ASP A 195 -19.19 -10.62 -23.05
C ASP A 195 -19.74 -9.50 -23.95
N LYS A 196 -21.07 -9.37 -24.06
CA LYS A 196 -21.75 -8.32 -24.83
C LYS A 196 -21.47 -6.89 -24.33
N ASN A 197 -21.03 -6.75 -23.06
CA ASN A 197 -20.74 -5.46 -22.43
C ASN A 197 -19.26 -5.06 -22.57
N MET A 198 -18.45 -5.89 -23.23
CA MET A 198 -17.02 -5.66 -23.43
C MET A 198 -16.69 -5.43 -24.90
N THR A 199 -15.83 -4.45 -25.19
CA THR A 199 -15.20 -4.37 -26.52
C THR A 199 -14.26 -5.55 -26.71
N SER A 200 -13.94 -5.88 -27.96
CA SER A 200 -13.01 -6.98 -28.28
C SER A 200 -11.64 -6.84 -27.60
N SER A 201 -11.15 -5.60 -27.43
CA SER A 201 -9.89 -5.32 -26.75
C SER A 201 -9.99 -5.54 -25.25
N VAL A 202 -11.09 -5.09 -24.62
CA VAL A 202 -11.35 -5.30 -23.19
C VAL A 202 -11.50 -6.78 -22.90
N LYS A 203 -12.32 -7.50 -23.68
CA LYS A 203 -12.52 -8.94 -23.49
C LYS A 203 -11.22 -9.72 -23.57
N ARG A 204 -10.39 -9.46 -24.58
CA ARG A 204 -9.11 -10.16 -24.75
C ARG A 204 -8.18 -9.97 -23.54
N LEU A 205 -8.08 -8.74 -23.00
CA LEU A 205 -7.27 -8.48 -21.83
C LEU A 205 -7.90 -9.05 -20.56
N PHE A 206 -9.22 -8.95 -20.44
CA PHE A 206 -9.98 -9.50 -19.32
C PHE A 206 -9.78 -11.01 -19.20
N ASP A 207 -9.89 -11.76 -20.29
CA ASP A 207 -9.71 -13.22 -20.30
C ASP A 207 -8.27 -13.66 -19.96
N ILE A 208 -7.27 -12.80 -20.25
CA ILE A 208 -5.88 -13.04 -19.83
C ILE A 208 -5.73 -12.84 -18.32
N ILE A 209 -6.31 -11.77 -17.77
CA ILE A 209 -6.16 -11.41 -16.34
C ILE A 209 -7.09 -12.29 -15.48
N PHE A 210 -8.30 -12.59 -15.97
CA PHE A 210 -9.35 -13.32 -15.24
C PHE A 210 -9.86 -14.48 -16.10
N PRO A 211 -9.09 -15.55 -16.27
CA PRO A 211 -9.52 -16.70 -17.08
C PRO A 211 -10.82 -17.32 -16.54
N PRO A 212 -11.65 -17.92 -17.39
CA PRO A 212 -12.98 -18.40 -17.01
C PRO A 212 -13.00 -19.52 -15.96
N ASP A 213 -11.89 -20.24 -15.78
CA ASP A 213 -11.79 -21.43 -14.92
C ASP A 213 -11.11 -21.16 -13.57
N GLN A 214 -11.06 -19.89 -13.10
CA GLN A 214 -10.51 -19.52 -11.79
C GLN A 214 -11.56 -18.97 -10.84
#